data_e0e5ed99658403f51b90825cb1d5ff5f
#
_entry.id   e0e5ed99658403f51b90825cb1d5ff5f
#
_cell.length_a   1.000
_cell.length_b   1.000
_cell.length_c   1.000
_cell.angle_alpha   90.00
_cell.angle_beta   90.00
_cell.angle_gamma   90.00
#
_symmetry.space_group_name_H-M   'P 1'
#
loop_
_entity.id
_entity.type
_entity.pdbx_description
1 polymer ?
#
loop_
_entity_poly.entity_id
_entity_poly.type
_entity_poly.pdbx_seq_one_letter_code
_entity_poly.pdbx_strand_id
1 'polypeptide(L)'
;LGTPVTGGNVSLYNEHPEGAIHPTPTIGMLGVVDDLDVQPTTTDLKQEGDVLVLLTPRGWVHPQGIGATEYLAYRHDRTTGDAPHLNLDEEVAVQAATQAVIREGLVQHAHDVSDGGLAVCLAESVIHSDGLAADVDLPALGGTRLDAALFGEAQSRVVLSVRPDALDALHTTLDEHGDVQAHRLGRVTSD
;
A
#
# COMPACT_ATOMS: atom_id res chain seq x y z
N LEU A 1 0.99 14.73 8.47
CA LEU A 1 1.46 13.58 9.27
C LEU A 1 1.83 13.96 10.71
N GLY A 2 2.01 15.24 11.03
CA GLY A 2 2.42 15.67 12.37
C GLY A 2 3.85 15.25 12.77
N THR A 3 4.65 14.75 11.86
CA THR A 3 6.04 14.34 12.11
C THR A 3 6.97 15.55 12.03
N PRO A 4 7.80 15.81 13.05
CA PRO A 4 8.69 16.98 13.05
C PRO A 4 9.80 16.82 12.02
N VAL A 5 10.10 17.90 11.30
CA VAL A 5 11.26 17.97 10.41
C VAL A 5 12.49 18.30 11.25
N THR A 6 13.49 17.43 11.22
CA THR A 6 14.74 17.59 11.99
C THR A 6 15.86 18.25 11.17
N GLY A 7 15.77 18.25 9.85
CA GLY A 7 16.74 18.88 8.97
C GLY A 7 16.50 18.47 7.52
N GLY A 8 17.25 19.08 6.63
CA GLY A 8 17.21 18.78 5.21
C GLY A 8 18.02 19.77 4.39
N ASN A 9 18.14 19.49 3.10
CA ASN A 9 18.76 20.37 2.12
C ASN A 9 17.78 20.63 0.98
N VAL A 10 17.74 21.87 0.51
CA VAL A 10 16.97 22.23 -0.69
C VAL A 10 17.92 22.85 -1.71
N SER A 11 18.03 22.24 -2.88
CA SER A 11 18.77 22.78 -4.01
C SER A 11 17.78 23.14 -5.12
N LEU A 12 17.71 24.40 -5.46
CA LEU A 12 16.80 24.91 -6.50
C LEU A 12 17.42 24.87 -7.91
N TYR A 13 18.72 24.56 -7.98
CA TYR A 13 19.43 24.39 -9.25
C TYR A 13 20.09 23.01 -9.24
N ASN A 14 19.60 22.11 -10.09
CA ASN A 14 20.05 20.72 -10.10
C ASN A 14 20.07 20.19 -11.53
N GLU A 15 21.27 19.91 -12.06
CA GLU A 15 21.48 19.48 -13.44
C GLU A 15 22.36 18.22 -13.50
N HIS A 16 22.07 17.39 -14.47
CA HIS A 16 22.92 16.31 -14.97
C HIS A 16 23.45 16.73 -16.35
N PRO A 17 24.56 16.17 -16.88
CA PRO A 17 25.06 16.45 -18.23
C PRO A 17 24.01 16.33 -19.35
N GLU A 18 22.98 15.53 -19.15
CA GLU A 18 21.88 15.33 -20.10
C GLU A 18 20.70 16.29 -19.92
N GLY A 19 20.75 17.19 -18.94
CA GLY A 19 19.71 18.19 -18.69
C GLY A 19 19.32 18.36 -17.22
N ALA A 20 18.25 19.09 -16.97
CA ALA A 20 17.71 19.27 -15.64
C ALA A 20 17.14 17.96 -15.09
N ILE A 21 17.37 17.68 -13.81
CA ILE A 21 16.75 16.53 -13.15
C ILE A 21 15.28 16.80 -12.83
N HIS A 22 14.51 15.74 -12.62
CA HIS A 22 13.13 15.87 -12.17
C HIS A 22 13.03 16.55 -10.80
N PRO A 23 12.03 17.43 -10.58
CA PRO A 23 11.83 18.12 -9.31
C PRO A 23 11.23 17.19 -8.27
N THR A 24 11.99 16.19 -7.83
CA THR A 24 11.56 15.12 -6.94
C THR A 24 12.18 15.29 -5.56
N PRO A 25 11.39 15.58 -4.50
CA PRO A 25 11.90 15.59 -3.15
C PRO A 25 12.15 14.16 -2.67
N THR A 26 13.29 13.94 -2.03
CA THR A 26 13.60 12.69 -1.33
C THR A 26 13.44 12.91 0.16
N ILE A 27 12.57 12.13 0.80
CA ILE A 27 12.26 12.26 2.22
C ILE A 27 12.71 11.00 2.95
N GLY A 28 13.60 11.15 3.93
CA GLY A 28 13.95 10.11 4.89
C GLY A 28 13.14 10.29 6.17
N MET A 29 12.54 9.21 6.67
CA MET A 29 11.82 9.22 7.94
C MET A 29 12.40 8.16 8.86
N LEU A 30 12.55 8.49 10.15
CA LEU A 30 13.03 7.57 11.17
C LEU A 30 11.92 7.35 12.19
N GLY A 31 11.63 6.09 12.49
CA GLY A 31 10.76 5.67 13.59
C GLY A 31 11.54 4.88 14.63
N VAL A 32 11.09 4.93 15.88
CA VAL A 32 11.64 4.14 16.97
C VAL A 32 10.60 3.18 17.48
N VAL A 33 10.97 1.92 17.64
CA VAL A 33 10.17 0.90 18.32
C VAL A 33 10.70 0.84 19.76
N ASP A 34 9.90 1.33 20.71
CA ASP A 34 10.33 1.47 22.12
C ASP A 34 10.29 0.15 22.88
N ASP A 35 9.47 -0.80 22.45
CA ASP A 35 9.32 -2.11 23.09
C ASP A 35 9.91 -3.21 22.21
N LEU A 36 10.99 -3.83 22.67
CA LEU A 36 11.68 -4.90 21.94
C LEU A 36 10.92 -6.24 21.97
N ASP A 37 9.94 -6.40 22.86
CA ASP A 37 9.10 -7.59 22.92
C ASP A 37 7.96 -7.53 21.87
N VAL A 38 7.69 -6.37 21.30
CA VAL A 38 6.74 -6.20 20.20
C VAL A 38 7.39 -6.61 18.89
N GLN A 39 6.88 -7.68 18.28
CA GLN A 39 7.30 -8.07 16.94
C GLN A 39 6.70 -7.06 15.92
N PRO A 40 7.52 -6.43 15.08
CA PRO A 40 7.02 -5.53 14.07
C PRO A 40 6.19 -6.30 13.03
N THR A 41 5.10 -5.70 12.60
CA THR A 41 4.37 -6.19 11.41
C THR A 41 5.24 -5.97 10.18
N THR A 42 5.40 -7.01 9.38
CA THR A 42 6.29 -7.03 8.22
C THR A 42 5.51 -7.29 6.93
N THR A 43 6.19 -7.23 5.78
CA THR A 43 5.59 -7.38 4.46
C THR A 43 5.48 -8.82 3.96
N ASP A 44 5.98 -9.80 4.71
CA ASP A 44 5.87 -11.22 4.39
C ASP A 44 4.59 -11.83 4.98
N LEU A 45 3.92 -12.70 4.25
CA LEU A 45 2.76 -13.47 4.72
C LEU A 45 3.19 -14.43 5.85
N LYS A 46 2.30 -14.70 6.80
CA LYS A 46 2.66 -15.45 8.01
C LYS A 46 2.00 -16.82 8.12
N GLN A 47 0.77 -16.96 7.65
CA GLN A 47 0.00 -18.17 7.91
C GLN A 47 -0.96 -18.50 6.79
N GLU A 48 -0.99 -19.77 6.40
CA GLU A 48 -2.02 -20.30 5.51
C GLU A 48 -3.41 -20.13 6.13
N GLY A 49 -4.38 -19.73 5.32
CA GLY A 49 -5.76 -19.49 5.71
C GLY A 49 -6.05 -18.05 6.13
N ASP A 50 -5.04 -17.21 6.35
CA ASP A 50 -5.25 -15.78 6.59
C ASP A 50 -6.00 -15.14 5.42
N VAL A 51 -6.91 -14.22 5.74
CA VAL A 51 -7.68 -13.48 4.75
C VAL A 51 -6.88 -12.26 4.30
N LEU A 52 -6.71 -12.11 2.98
CA LEU A 52 -6.11 -10.92 2.38
C LEU A 52 -7.19 -9.86 2.16
N VAL A 53 -6.93 -8.65 2.63
CA VAL A 53 -7.79 -7.49 2.45
C VAL A 53 -7.01 -6.29 1.92
N LEU A 54 -7.66 -5.49 1.09
CA LEU A 54 -7.16 -4.19 0.65
C LEU A 54 -7.86 -3.10 1.46
N LEU A 55 -7.10 -2.40 2.30
CA LEU A 55 -7.57 -1.22 3.02
C LEU A 55 -7.47 0.00 2.11
N THR A 56 -8.54 0.77 2.02
CA THR A 56 -8.66 1.96 1.17
C THR A 56 -9.49 3.05 1.85
N PRO A 57 -9.48 4.27 1.33
CA PRO A 57 -10.51 5.26 1.69
C PRO A 57 -11.91 4.74 1.37
N ARG A 58 -12.91 5.22 2.11
CA ARG A 58 -14.32 4.91 1.83
C ARG A 58 -14.74 5.49 0.48
N GLY A 59 -15.43 4.69 -0.32
CA GLY A 59 -15.83 5.08 -1.67
C GLY A 59 -14.71 5.06 -2.71
N TRP A 60 -13.57 4.47 -2.35
CA TRP A 60 -12.47 4.27 -3.28
C TRP A 60 -12.89 3.50 -4.54
N VAL A 61 -12.26 3.85 -5.65
CA VAL A 61 -12.37 3.16 -6.93
C VAL A 61 -10.99 2.76 -7.44
N HIS A 62 -10.91 1.74 -8.27
CA HIS A 62 -9.64 1.35 -8.88
C HIS A 62 -8.98 2.50 -9.63
N PRO A 63 -7.63 2.55 -9.70
CA PRO A 63 -6.91 3.50 -10.52
C PRO A 63 -7.44 3.50 -11.96
N GLN A 64 -7.69 4.68 -12.51
CA GLN A 64 -8.30 4.81 -13.84
C GLN A 64 -7.27 4.78 -14.98
N GLY A 65 -5.98 4.77 -14.65
CA GLY A 65 -4.89 4.76 -15.63
C GLY A 65 -3.59 4.24 -15.06
N ILE A 66 -2.61 4.16 -15.94
CA ILE A 66 -1.23 3.72 -15.66
C ILE A 66 -0.22 4.85 -15.91
N GLY A 67 -0.69 6.11 -15.94
CA GLY A 67 0.19 7.29 -16.13
C GLY A 67 1.21 7.38 -15.01
N ALA A 68 2.44 7.74 -15.36
CA ALA A 68 3.59 7.90 -14.46
C ALA A 68 3.95 6.65 -13.63
N THR A 69 3.51 5.45 -14.01
CA THR A 69 3.80 4.20 -13.30
C THR A 69 5.08 3.52 -13.79
N GLU A 70 5.70 2.74 -12.92
CA GLU A 70 6.81 1.84 -13.27
C GLU A 70 6.40 0.82 -14.34
N TYR A 71 5.15 0.36 -14.34
CA TYR A 71 4.65 -0.53 -15.38
C TYR A 71 4.72 0.13 -16.77
N LEU A 72 4.33 1.41 -16.88
CA LEU A 72 4.38 2.14 -18.15
C LEU A 72 5.83 2.34 -18.61
N ALA A 73 6.73 2.68 -17.70
CA ALA A 73 8.16 2.82 -17.98
C ALA A 73 8.77 1.49 -18.42
N TYR A 74 8.60 0.43 -17.62
CA TYR A 74 9.22 -0.86 -17.87
C TYR A 74 8.65 -1.58 -19.09
N ARG A 75 7.32 -1.60 -19.25
CA ARG A 75 6.67 -2.39 -20.31
C ARG A 75 6.60 -1.69 -21.65
N HIS A 76 6.53 -0.37 -21.64
CA HIS A 76 6.30 0.46 -22.83
C HIS A 76 7.42 1.45 -23.12
N ASP A 77 8.47 1.49 -22.30
CA ASP A 77 9.58 2.46 -22.42
C ASP A 77 9.08 3.91 -22.48
N ARG A 78 8.14 4.24 -21.60
CA ARG A 78 7.48 5.56 -21.55
C ARG A 78 7.35 6.08 -20.14
N THR A 79 7.81 7.30 -19.92
CA THR A 79 7.54 8.09 -18.71
C THR A 79 6.64 9.25 -19.13
N THR A 80 5.33 9.07 -18.98
CA THR A 80 4.31 10.04 -19.42
C THR A 80 2.98 9.82 -18.68
N GLY A 81 2.07 10.76 -18.84
CA GLY A 81 0.78 10.76 -18.16
C GLY A 81 0.83 11.50 -16.83
N ASP A 82 -0.33 11.71 -16.26
CA ASP A 82 -0.47 12.39 -14.98
C ASP A 82 -0.23 11.40 -13.82
N ALA A 83 0.42 11.88 -12.77
CA ALA A 83 0.50 11.14 -11.51
C ALA A 83 -0.91 10.97 -10.91
N PRO A 84 -1.15 9.89 -10.15
CA PRO A 84 -2.42 9.70 -9.46
C PRO A 84 -2.73 10.87 -8.53
N HIS A 85 -4.03 11.17 -8.42
CA HIS A 85 -4.49 12.20 -7.49
C HIS A 85 -4.24 11.77 -6.05
N LEU A 86 -3.67 12.67 -5.26
CA LEU A 86 -3.47 12.49 -3.82
C LEU A 86 -4.50 13.33 -3.05
N ASN A 87 -5.25 12.69 -2.17
CA ASN A 87 -6.07 13.35 -1.16
C ASN A 87 -5.43 13.13 0.22
N LEU A 88 -4.93 14.20 0.83
CA LEU A 88 -4.21 14.12 2.09
C LEU A 88 -5.09 13.70 3.28
N ASP A 89 -6.36 14.03 3.28
CA ASP A 89 -7.28 13.63 4.34
C ASP A 89 -7.55 12.12 4.29
N GLU A 90 -7.75 11.59 3.08
CA GLU A 90 -7.88 10.15 2.85
C GLU A 90 -6.61 9.39 3.24
N GLU A 91 -5.45 9.91 2.88
CA GLU A 91 -4.16 9.31 3.23
C GLU A 91 -3.97 9.24 4.75
N VAL A 92 -4.26 10.35 5.46
CA VAL A 92 -4.17 10.39 6.93
C VAL A 92 -5.15 9.39 7.57
N ALA A 93 -6.36 9.24 7.04
CA ALA A 93 -7.34 8.28 7.55
C ALA A 93 -6.86 6.83 7.38
N VAL A 94 -6.33 6.47 6.20
CA VAL A 94 -5.79 5.12 5.95
C VAL A 94 -4.58 4.83 6.84
N GLN A 95 -3.68 5.79 7.01
CA GLN A 95 -2.51 5.63 7.90
C GLN A 95 -2.94 5.45 9.36
N ALA A 96 -3.90 6.23 9.85
CA ALA A 96 -4.39 6.12 11.22
C ALA A 96 -5.06 4.76 11.46
N ALA A 97 -5.91 4.32 10.53
CA ALA A 97 -6.57 3.02 10.59
C ALA A 97 -5.56 1.86 10.54
N THR A 98 -4.56 1.94 9.65
CA THR A 98 -3.49 0.93 9.56
C THR A 98 -2.72 0.83 10.87
N GLN A 99 -2.35 1.96 11.48
CA GLN A 99 -1.68 1.97 12.78
C GLN A 99 -2.55 1.38 13.89
N ALA A 100 -3.86 1.66 13.90
CA ALA A 100 -4.77 1.13 14.90
C ALA A 100 -4.83 -0.41 14.84
N VAL A 101 -5.10 -0.98 13.66
CA VAL A 101 -5.21 -2.44 13.49
C VAL A 101 -3.89 -3.18 13.77
N ILE A 102 -2.74 -2.54 13.51
CA ILE A 102 -1.42 -3.07 13.88
C ILE A 102 -1.24 -3.06 15.40
N ARG A 103 -1.54 -1.94 16.08
CA ARG A 103 -1.40 -1.81 17.53
C ARG A 103 -2.30 -2.77 18.32
N GLU A 104 -3.46 -3.07 17.79
CA GLU A 104 -4.40 -4.03 18.36
C GLU A 104 -4.04 -5.48 18.04
N GLY A 105 -2.99 -5.73 17.26
CA GLY A 105 -2.54 -7.07 16.89
C GLY A 105 -3.53 -7.85 16.02
N LEU A 106 -4.38 -7.14 15.27
CA LEU A 106 -5.41 -7.74 14.41
C LEU A 106 -4.85 -8.25 13.08
N VAL A 107 -3.70 -7.70 12.64
CA VAL A 107 -3.09 -8.03 11.36
C VAL A 107 -1.79 -8.80 11.55
N GLN A 108 -1.50 -9.70 10.62
CA GLN A 108 -0.30 -10.52 10.61
C GLN A 108 0.76 -9.98 9.64
N HIS A 109 0.32 -9.28 8.62
CA HIS A 109 1.11 -8.71 7.54
C HIS A 109 0.51 -7.37 7.14
N ALA A 110 1.36 -6.42 6.75
CA ALA A 110 0.94 -5.14 6.17
C ALA A 110 1.96 -4.70 5.13
N HIS A 111 1.47 -4.34 3.93
CA HIS A 111 2.29 -3.84 2.84
C HIS A 111 1.55 -2.72 2.12
N ASP A 112 2.19 -1.57 1.95
CA ASP A 112 1.66 -0.47 1.17
C ASP A 112 1.67 -0.80 -0.33
N VAL A 113 0.69 -0.29 -1.05
CA VAL A 113 0.64 -0.43 -2.51
C VAL A 113 1.35 0.77 -3.14
N SER A 114 2.62 0.58 -3.47
CA SER A 114 3.53 1.58 -4.00
C SER A 114 3.89 1.32 -5.47
N ASP A 115 5.18 1.34 -5.78
CA ASP A 115 5.73 1.10 -7.12
C ASP A 115 5.28 -0.25 -7.68
N GLY A 116 4.82 -0.24 -8.92
CA GLY A 116 4.29 -1.42 -9.60
C GLY A 116 2.85 -1.81 -9.20
N GLY A 117 2.22 -1.08 -8.28
CA GLY A 117 0.82 -1.22 -7.92
C GLY A 117 0.48 -2.51 -7.15
N LEU A 118 -0.80 -2.87 -7.15
CA LEU A 118 -1.32 -3.98 -6.35
C LEU A 118 -0.70 -5.34 -6.72
N ALA A 119 -0.42 -5.56 -7.99
CA ALA A 119 0.14 -6.84 -8.44
C ALA A 119 1.57 -7.04 -7.91
N VAL A 120 2.39 -6.00 -7.90
CA VAL A 120 3.76 -6.06 -7.37
C VAL A 120 3.72 -6.19 -5.85
N CYS A 121 2.92 -5.41 -5.15
CA CYS A 121 2.72 -5.51 -3.70
C CYS A 121 2.36 -6.94 -3.25
N LEU A 122 1.40 -7.60 -3.93
CA LEU A 122 1.04 -8.98 -3.65
C LEU A 122 2.17 -9.97 -3.98
N ALA A 123 2.89 -9.75 -5.10
CA ALA A 123 4.01 -10.59 -5.47
C ALA A 123 5.16 -10.47 -4.45
N GLU A 124 5.49 -9.27 -3.99
CA GLU A 124 6.50 -9.05 -2.96
C GLU A 124 6.13 -9.72 -1.64
N SER A 125 4.85 -9.62 -1.23
CA SER A 125 4.35 -10.31 -0.04
C SER A 125 4.56 -11.82 -0.11
N VAL A 126 4.33 -12.43 -1.28
CA VAL A 126 4.56 -13.87 -1.51
C VAL A 126 6.04 -14.20 -1.59
N ILE A 127 6.84 -13.42 -2.34
CA ILE A 127 8.28 -13.65 -2.52
C ILE A 127 9.04 -13.57 -1.18
N HIS A 128 8.64 -12.68 -0.31
CA HIS A 128 9.25 -12.53 1.03
C HIS A 128 8.82 -13.62 2.01
N SER A 129 7.81 -14.42 1.67
CA SER A 129 7.27 -15.47 2.53
C SER A 129 7.94 -16.82 2.24
N ASP A 130 8.01 -17.69 3.25
CA ASP A 130 8.60 -19.03 3.12
C ASP A 130 7.50 -20.05 2.80
N GLY A 131 7.40 -20.44 1.51
CA GLY A 131 6.48 -21.46 1.02
C GLY A 131 5.00 -21.11 1.12
N LEU A 132 4.66 -19.81 1.19
CA LEU A 132 3.28 -19.34 1.14
C LEU A 132 2.97 -18.74 -0.23
N ALA A 133 1.72 -18.83 -0.62
CA ALA A 133 1.16 -18.28 -1.84
C ALA A 133 -0.11 -17.47 -1.53
N ALA A 134 -0.69 -16.85 -2.53
CA ALA A 134 -1.94 -16.09 -2.41
C ALA A 134 -2.92 -16.47 -3.51
N ASP A 135 -4.16 -16.77 -3.12
CA ASP A 135 -5.31 -16.94 -4.02
C ASP A 135 -6.15 -15.66 -3.95
N VAL A 136 -6.18 -14.89 -5.05
CA VAL A 136 -6.66 -13.51 -5.04
C VAL A 136 -7.70 -13.27 -6.11
N ASP A 137 -8.82 -12.69 -5.70
CA ASP A 137 -9.85 -12.14 -6.56
C ASP A 137 -9.87 -10.61 -6.44
N LEU A 138 -9.78 -9.92 -7.57
CA LEU A 138 -9.89 -8.46 -7.55
C LEU A 138 -11.32 -8.01 -7.22
N PRO A 139 -11.49 -6.95 -6.42
CA PRO A 139 -12.78 -6.27 -6.29
C PRO A 139 -13.35 -5.89 -7.67
N ALA A 140 -14.67 -5.75 -7.76
CA ALA A 140 -15.35 -5.42 -9.01
C ALA A 140 -14.70 -4.21 -9.72
N LEU A 141 -14.25 -4.37 -10.94
CA LEU A 141 -13.49 -3.37 -11.69
C LEU A 141 -14.29 -2.11 -12.04
N GLY A 142 -15.64 -2.17 -12.03
CA GLY A 142 -16.48 -1.00 -12.31
C GLY A 142 -16.25 -0.35 -13.68
N GLY A 143 -15.72 -1.12 -14.66
CA GLY A 143 -15.32 -0.60 -15.97
C GLY A 143 -13.86 -0.16 -16.07
N THR A 144 -13.10 -0.26 -15.01
CA THR A 144 -11.65 0.00 -15.02
C THR A 144 -10.90 -1.07 -15.82
N ARG A 145 -9.88 -0.67 -16.54
CA ARG A 145 -8.98 -1.59 -17.25
C ARG A 145 -8.20 -2.44 -16.25
N LEU A 146 -7.99 -3.71 -16.58
CA LEU A 146 -7.28 -4.64 -15.72
C LEU A 146 -5.83 -4.20 -15.42
N ASP A 147 -5.13 -3.68 -16.40
CA ASP A 147 -3.77 -3.16 -16.21
C ASP A 147 -3.71 -1.97 -15.24
N ALA A 148 -4.70 -1.08 -15.29
CA ALA A 148 -4.80 0.02 -14.35
C ALA A 148 -5.14 -0.46 -12.92
N ALA A 149 -6.01 -1.46 -12.78
CA ALA A 149 -6.34 -2.03 -11.47
C ALA A 149 -5.14 -2.75 -10.83
N LEU A 150 -4.35 -3.47 -11.64
CA LEU A 150 -3.19 -4.24 -11.18
C LEU A 150 -1.94 -3.38 -10.97
N PHE A 151 -1.65 -2.48 -11.89
CA PHE A 151 -0.38 -1.76 -11.97
C PHE A 151 -0.52 -0.23 -11.81
N GLY A 152 -1.72 0.27 -11.56
CA GLY A 152 -1.90 1.68 -11.22
C GLY A 152 -1.37 1.98 -9.83
N GLU A 153 -0.56 3.02 -9.69
CA GLU A 153 0.15 3.41 -8.46
C GLU A 153 -0.58 4.51 -7.68
N ALA A 154 -1.91 4.39 -7.54
CA ALA A 154 -2.68 5.32 -6.74
C ALA A 154 -2.37 5.19 -5.25
N GLN A 155 -2.44 6.31 -4.54
CA GLN A 155 -2.13 6.42 -3.12
C GLN A 155 -3.19 5.78 -2.21
N SER A 156 -2.93 5.78 -0.90
CA SER A 156 -3.87 5.45 0.18
C SER A 156 -4.42 4.02 0.10
N ARG A 157 -3.54 3.05 -0.19
CA ARG A 157 -3.88 1.63 -0.27
C ARG A 157 -2.87 0.79 0.51
N VAL A 158 -3.37 -0.13 1.35
CA VAL A 158 -2.52 -1.07 2.11
C VAL A 158 -3.10 -2.47 2.00
N VAL A 159 -2.28 -3.46 1.67
CA VAL A 159 -2.65 -4.88 1.73
C VAL A 159 -2.35 -5.40 3.12
N LEU A 160 -3.33 -6.04 3.74
CA LEU A 160 -3.23 -6.64 5.06
C LEU A 160 -3.55 -8.13 4.98
N SER A 161 -2.92 -8.95 5.81
CA SER A 161 -3.44 -10.28 6.12
C SER A 161 -3.98 -10.35 7.55
N VAL A 162 -5.11 -11.01 7.70
CA VAL A 162 -5.89 -11.04 8.93
C VAL A 162 -6.34 -12.47 9.20
N ARG A 163 -6.18 -12.95 10.44
CA ARG A 163 -6.75 -14.25 10.79
C ARG A 163 -8.27 -14.23 10.62
N PRO A 164 -8.89 -15.34 10.16
CA PRO A 164 -10.34 -15.39 9.95
C PRO A 164 -11.16 -15.01 11.17
N ASP A 165 -10.70 -15.33 12.37
CA ASP A 165 -11.36 -15.04 13.65
C ASP A 165 -11.20 -13.58 14.12
N ALA A 166 -10.29 -12.82 13.51
CA ALA A 166 -10.05 -11.40 13.80
C ALA A 166 -10.78 -10.44 12.84
N LEU A 167 -11.45 -10.94 11.80
CA LEU A 167 -12.12 -10.10 10.80
C LEU A 167 -13.20 -9.18 11.38
N ASP A 168 -14.02 -9.67 12.30
CA ASP A 168 -15.08 -8.86 12.91
C ASP A 168 -14.49 -7.73 13.78
N ALA A 169 -13.40 -8.02 14.50
CA ALA A 169 -12.66 -7.00 15.25
C ALA A 169 -12.01 -5.98 14.31
N LEU A 170 -11.39 -6.42 13.21
CA LEU A 170 -10.85 -5.53 12.18
C LEU A 170 -11.92 -4.55 11.69
N HIS A 171 -13.10 -5.05 11.29
CA HIS A 171 -14.18 -4.19 10.80
C HIS A 171 -14.66 -3.21 11.86
N THR A 172 -14.74 -3.64 13.12
CA THR A 172 -15.12 -2.76 14.24
C THR A 172 -14.13 -1.62 14.41
N THR A 173 -12.82 -1.93 14.43
CA THR A 173 -11.76 -0.91 14.53
C THR A 173 -11.78 0.04 13.33
N LEU A 174 -11.97 -0.47 12.11
CA LEU A 174 -12.06 0.37 10.92
C LEU A 174 -13.28 1.31 10.94
N ASP A 175 -14.42 0.85 11.45
CA ASP A 175 -15.62 1.68 11.57
C ASP A 175 -15.44 2.84 12.56
N GLU A 176 -14.59 2.70 13.58
CA GLU A 176 -14.22 3.78 14.49
C GLU A 176 -13.39 4.87 13.81
N HIS A 177 -12.65 4.53 12.76
CA HIS A 177 -11.87 5.46 11.93
C HIS A 177 -12.66 6.06 10.76
N GLY A 178 -13.89 5.66 10.52
CA GLY A 178 -14.96 6.29 9.73
C GLY A 178 -14.78 6.32 8.22
N ASP A 179 -13.67 6.83 7.72
CA ASP A 179 -13.48 7.13 6.29
C ASP A 179 -12.64 6.09 5.54
N VAL A 180 -12.55 4.88 6.09
CA VAL A 180 -11.83 3.76 5.49
C VAL A 180 -12.72 2.54 5.31
N GLN A 181 -12.29 1.62 4.45
CA GLN A 181 -12.96 0.34 4.22
C GLN A 181 -11.96 -0.74 3.84
N ALA A 182 -12.27 -1.99 4.18
CA ALA A 182 -11.51 -3.16 3.76
C ALA A 182 -12.25 -3.93 2.68
N HIS A 183 -11.56 -4.22 1.57
CA HIS A 183 -12.06 -5.07 0.50
C HIS A 183 -11.39 -6.43 0.60
N ARG A 184 -12.17 -7.49 0.70
CA ARG A 184 -11.60 -8.83 0.66
C ARG A 184 -10.98 -9.07 -0.72
N LEU A 185 -9.68 -9.41 -0.75
CA LEU A 185 -8.95 -9.81 -1.95
C LEU A 185 -8.93 -11.33 -2.11
N GLY A 186 -8.84 -12.08 -1.01
CA GLY A 186 -8.66 -13.52 -1.10
C GLY A 186 -8.11 -14.11 0.18
N ARG A 187 -7.17 -15.03 0.04
CA ARG A 187 -6.57 -15.73 1.19
C ARG A 187 -5.13 -16.15 0.90
N VAL A 188 -4.40 -16.34 1.97
CA VAL A 188 -3.09 -16.98 1.96
C VAL A 188 -3.26 -18.49 1.80
N THR A 189 -2.46 -19.09 0.93
CA THR A 189 -2.44 -20.53 0.66
C THR A 189 -1.01 -21.05 0.84
N SER A 190 -0.84 -22.35 0.95
CA SER A 190 0.43 -23.03 0.75
C SER A 190 0.55 -23.48 -0.70
N ASP A 191 1.78 -23.64 -1.22
CA ASP A 191 2.07 -24.24 -2.52
C ASP A 191 1.64 -25.72 -2.60
#